data_095a551973a3ad5b62bdfa4fb7137d28
#
_entry.id   095a551973a3ad5b62bdfa4fb7137d28
#
_cell.length_a   1.000
_cell.length_b   1.000
_cell.length_c   1.000
_cell.angle_alpha   90.00
_cell.angle_beta   90.00
_cell.angle_gamma   90.00
#
_symmetry.space_group_name_H-M   'P 1'
#
loop_
_entity.id
_entity.type
_entity.pdbx_description
1 polymer ?
#
loop_
_entity_poly.entity_id
_entity_poly.type
_entity_poly.pdbx_seq_one_letter_code
_entity_poly.pdbx_strand_id
1 'polypeptide(L)'
;MNENTGIKSEKDREPMYIRILAKIEKAGNRLPDPVVLFAFLCVLLLIISYFTAGASVVHPGTGETITAVNLLTIANLQKILINFPSNFLGFAPLGAVLTIMLGCGLAEKSGWLTSMVRLAGARASGRTVTVIVVFAGIMANQAGDAGWIVLPPLAALLFLSVGRNPLVGIFAAYASVSTGMAANLLISMSDVLAGTFTISAAQSIDPGFSGNIAMNYYFLIVSTFILLFTGVITTDKIVEPRLGEYKGDVRLEHDANLAPEEKKGIKWAGVCFIAICLAIVALCIGP
;
A
#
# COMPACT_ATOMS: atom_id res chain seq x y z
N MET A 1 -33.75 -14.05 51.56
CA MET A 1 -32.48 -14.63 51.15
C MET A 1 -32.22 -14.16 49.72
N ASN A 2 -31.45 -13.10 49.57
CA ASN A 2 -31.06 -12.53 48.29
C ASN A 2 -29.73 -13.16 47.83
N GLU A 3 -29.80 -14.02 46.85
CA GLU A 3 -28.60 -14.46 46.14
C GLU A 3 -28.29 -13.45 45.02
N ASN A 4 -27.41 -12.51 45.34
CA ASN A 4 -26.80 -11.61 44.40
C ASN A 4 -25.56 -12.34 43.84
N THR A 5 -25.76 -13.28 42.92
CA THR A 5 -24.66 -13.87 42.13
C THR A 5 -24.19 -12.85 41.12
N GLY A 6 -23.11 -12.12 41.46
CA GLY A 6 -22.41 -11.19 40.62
C GLY A 6 -21.88 -11.86 39.35
N ILE A 7 -22.63 -11.77 38.27
CA ILE A 7 -22.17 -12.09 36.93
C ILE A 7 -21.10 -11.05 36.58
N LYS A 8 -19.83 -11.35 36.84
CA LYS A 8 -18.71 -10.57 36.29
C LYS A 8 -18.89 -10.56 34.78
N SER A 9 -19.05 -9.36 34.23
CA SER A 9 -19.18 -9.14 32.79
C SER A 9 -18.06 -9.89 32.05
N GLU A 10 -18.40 -10.59 30.98
CA GLU A 10 -17.46 -11.31 30.11
C GLU A 10 -16.27 -10.44 29.66
N LYS A 11 -16.47 -9.11 29.63
CA LYS A 11 -15.44 -8.10 29.38
C LYS A 11 -14.27 -8.11 30.37
N ASP A 12 -14.46 -8.60 31.62
CA ASP A 12 -13.40 -8.63 32.64
C ASP A 12 -12.47 -9.84 32.50
N ARG A 13 -12.79 -10.79 31.63
CA ARG A 13 -11.98 -11.99 31.35
C ARG A 13 -11.11 -11.89 30.11
N GLU A 14 -11.26 -10.83 29.32
CA GLU A 14 -10.45 -10.66 28.13
C GLU A 14 -8.99 -10.35 28.48
N PRO A 15 -8.00 -11.05 27.86
CA PRO A 15 -6.59 -10.77 28.01
C PRO A 15 -6.27 -9.30 27.75
N MET A 16 -5.33 -8.73 28.50
CA MET A 16 -4.95 -7.31 28.40
C MET A 16 -4.61 -6.87 26.98
N TYR A 17 -3.97 -7.75 26.18
CA TYR A 17 -3.63 -7.44 24.79
C TYR A 17 -4.87 -7.27 23.91
N ILE A 18 -5.96 -8.02 24.13
CA ILE A 18 -7.23 -7.85 23.37
C ILE A 18 -7.87 -6.51 23.69
N ARG A 19 -7.84 -6.09 24.96
CA ARG A 19 -8.35 -4.75 25.36
C ARG A 19 -7.52 -3.61 24.74
N ILE A 20 -6.21 -3.78 24.62
CA ILE A 20 -5.34 -2.81 23.96
C ILE A 20 -5.67 -2.76 22.46
N LEU A 21 -5.78 -3.90 21.79
CA LEU A 21 -6.14 -3.99 20.38
C LEU A 21 -7.51 -3.36 20.10
N ALA A 22 -8.51 -3.64 20.94
CA ALA A 22 -9.84 -3.04 20.80
C ALA A 22 -9.83 -1.50 20.99
N LYS A 23 -8.95 -0.98 21.84
CA LYS A 23 -8.77 0.48 21.99
C LYS A 23 -8.11 1.08 20.76
N ILE A 24 -7.09 0.43 20.21
CA ILE A 24 -6.40 0.86 18.99
C ILE A 24 -7.37 0.84 17.81
N GLU A 25 -8.13 -0.24 17.64
CA GLU A 25 -9.18 -0.36 16.62
C GLU A 25 -10.21 0.77 16.74
N LYS A 26 -10.74 1.00 17.94
CA LYS A 26 -11.71 2.07 18.19
C LYS A 26 -11.13 3.46 17.93
N ALA A 27 -9.85 3.68 18.21
CA ALA A 27 -9.17 4.94 17.91
C ALA A 27 -8.97 5.09 16.40
N GLY A 28 -8.52 4.02 15.71
CA GLY A 28 -8.34 4.01 14.27
C GLY A 28 -9.63 4.27 13.49
N ASN A 29 -10.72 3.61 13.90
CA ASN A 29 -12.04 3.78 13.26
C ASN A 29 -12.68 5.16 13.51
N ARG A 30 -12.10 6.00 14.37
CA ARG A 30 -12.52 7.40 14.59
C ARG A 30 -11.73 8.41 13.78
N LEU A 31 -10.64 7.98 13.15
CA LEU A 31 -9.87 8.89 12.30
C LEU A 31 -10.73 9.31 11.10
N PRO A 32 -10.75 10.61 10.78
CA PRO A 32 -11.44 11.09 9.60
C PRO A 32 -10.73 10.62 8.33
N ASP A 33 -11.41 10.77 7.19
CA ASP A 33 -10.82 10.57 5.87
C ASP A 33 -9.46 11.30 5.74
N PRO A 34 -8.45 10.70 5.09
CA PRO A 34 -7.13 11.32 4.91
C PRO A 34 -7.18 12.75 4.37
N VAL A 35 -8.10 13.06 3.44
CA VAL A 35 -8.25 14.43 2.90
C VAL A 35 -8.64 15.42 4.01
N VAL A 36 -9.59 15.03 4.88
CA VAL A 36 -10.03 15.84 6.01
C VAL A 36 -8.90 16.03 7.03
N LEU A 37 -8.12 14.97 7.27
CA LEU A 37 -6.97 15.00 8.17
C LEU A 37 -5.90 15.99 7.67
N PHE A 38 -5.57 15.94 6.36
CA PHE A 38 -4.62 16.89 5.77
C PHE A 38 -5.14 18.31 5.76
N ALA A 39 -6.43 18.52 5.48
CA ALA A 39 -7.05 19.84 5.59
C ALA A 39 -6.93 20.41 7.03
N PHE A 40 -7.18 19.56 8.04
CA PHE A 40 -6.98 19.94 9.44
C PHE A 40 -5.51 20.29 9.75
N LEU A 41 -4.55 19.52 9.25
CA LEU A 41 -3.12 19.81 9.41
C LEU A 41 -2.73 21.14 8.75
N CYS A 42 -3.29 21.47 7.59
CA CYS A 42 -3.07 22.75 6.94
C CYS A 42 -3.59 23.91 7.83
N VAL A 43 -4.81 23.78 8.38
CA VAL A 43 -5.36 24.78 9.30
C VAL A 43 -4.49 24.91 10.56
N LEU A 44 -4.05 23.80 11.12
CA LEU A 44 -3.16 23.77 12.28
C LEU A 44 -1.83 24.49 11.98
N LEU A 45 -1.25 24.26 10.79
CA LEU A 45 -0.03 24.94 10.35
C LEU A 45 -0.24 26.46 10.26
N LEU A 46 -1.38 26.92 9.74
CA LEU A 46 -1.72 28.36 9.69
C LEU A 46 -1.76 28.95 11.10
N ILE A 47 -2.35 28.25 12.07
CA ILE A 47 -2.43 28.69 13.46
C ILE A 47 -1.02 28.71 14.08
N ILE A 48 -0.21 27.68 13.90
CA ILE A 48 1.16 27.60 14.41
C ILE A 48 1.98 28.76 13.83
N SER A 49 1.85 29.07 12.54
CA SER A 49 2.58 30.16 11.90
C SER A 49 2.30 31.54 12.52
N TYR A 50 1.11 31.73 13.07
CA TYR A 50 0.76 32.95 13.79
C TYR A 50 1.58 33.09 15.09
N PHE A 51 1.70 32.01 15.87
CA PHE A 51 2.42 32.01 17.15
C PHE A 51 3.95 32.02 16.99
N THR A 52 4.46 31.44 15.88
CA THR A 52 5.89 31.37 15.60
C THR A 52 6.41 32.52 14.75
N ALA A 53 5.56 33.46 14.34
CA ALA A 53 5.92 34.57 13.48
C ALA A 53 7.06 35.40 14.12
N GLY A 54 8.12 35.66 13.33
CA GLY A 54 9.31 36.42 13.77
C GLY A 54 10.39 35.54 14.43
N ALA A 55 10.13 34.29 14.76
CA ALA A 55 11.18 33.37 15.18
C ALA A 55 12.16 33.11 14.01
N SER A 56 13.44 33.16 14.29
CA SER A 56 14.48 32.97 13.28
C SER A 56 15.43 31.84 13.65
N VAL A 57 15.88 31.11 12.64
CA VAL A 57 16.86 30.04 12.75
C VAL A 57 17.87 30.15 11.61
N VAL A 58 19.12 29.77 11.88
CA VAL A 58 20.16 29.74 10.86
C VAL A 58 20.06 28.42 10.09
N HIS A 59 19.96 28.50 8.77
CA HIS A 59 19.92 27.32 7.91
C HIS A 59 21.25 26.58 7.97
N PRO A 60 21.29 25.28 8.28
CA PRO A 60 22.53 24.55 8.55
C PRO A 60 23.45 24.42 7.31
N GLY A 61 22.89 24.41 6.09
CA GLY A 61 23.64 24.24 4.85
C GLY A 61 24.11 25.57 4.22
N THR A 62 23.25 26.61 4.25
CA THR A 62 23.56 27.90 3.58
C THR A 62 24.05 28.97 4.55
N GLY A 63 23.88 28.81 5.86
CA GLY A 63 24.20 29.82 6.86
C GLY A 63 23.24 31.03 6.86
N GLU A 64 22.23 31.03 6.03
CA GLU A 64 21.25 32.14 5.97
C GLU A 64 20.27 32.08 7.14
N THR A 65 19.87 33.25 7.63
CA THR A 65 18.84 33.34 8.68
C THR A 65 17.45 33.26 8.06
N ILE A 66 16.72 32.19 8.36
CA ILE A 66 15.32 32.01 7.95
C ILE A 66 14.42 32.51 9.09
N THR A 67 13.49 33.39 8.77
CA THR A 67 12.51 33.90 9.70
C THR A 67 11.12 33.37 9.40
N ALA A 68 10.44 32.87 10.44
CA ALA A 68 9.08 32.35 10.30
C ALA A 68 8.09 33.50 9.98
N VAL A 69 7.28 33.30 8.96
CA VAL A 69 6.28 34.29 8.49
C VAL A 69 4.89 33.90 8.99
N ASN A 70 4.11 34.90 9.36
CA ASN A 70 2.71 34.73 9.69
C ASN A 70 1.88 34.47 8.42
N LEU A 71 1.42 33.26 8.24
CA LEU A 71 0.63 32.86 7.08
C LEU A 71 -0.83 33.35 7.12
N LEU A 72 -1.34 33.78 8.30
CA LEU A 72 -2.71 34.26 8.47
C LEU A 72 -2.89 35.73 8.05
N THR A 73 -1.83 36.42 7.64
CA THR A 73 -1.99 37.78 7.08
C THR A 73 -2.75 37.70 5.73
N ILE A 74 -3.57 38.74 5.46
CA ILE A 74 -4.35 38.82 4.23
C ILE A 74 -3.45 38.66 2.99
N ALA A 75 -2.28 39.30 2.98
CA ALA A 75 -1.32 39.21 1.89
C ALA A 75 -0.79 37.81 1.67
N ASN A 76 -0.48 37.06 2.73
CA ASN A 76 0.01 35.70 2.63
C ASN A 76 -1.12 34.70 2.25
N LEU A 77 -2.34 34.89 2.75
CA LEU A 77 -3.50 34.12 2.33
C LEU A 77 -3.80 34.32 0.85
N GLN A 78 -3.78 35.56 0.35
CA GLN A 78 -3.91 35.84 -1.09
C GLN A 78 -2.80 35.18 -1.90
N LYS A 79 -1.54 35.24 -1.41
CA LYS A 79 -0.40 34.58 -2.06
C LYS A 79 -0.56 33.06 -2.12
N ILE A 80 -1.08 32.42 -1.07
CA ILE A 80 -1.37 30.99 -1.06
C ILE A 80 -2.41 30.66 -2.12
N LEU A 81 -3.51 31.43 -2.20
CA LEU A 81 -4.58 31.18 -3.15
C LEU A 81 -4.14 31.41 -4.61
N ILE A 82 -3.41 32.50 -4.87
CA ILE A 82 -2.90 32.79 -6.22
C ILE A 82 -1.90 31.73 -6.68
N ASN A 83 -1.03 31.25 -5.79
CA ASN A 83 0.00 30.27 -6.14
C ASN A 83 -0.49 28.82 -6.03
N PHE A 84 -1.75 28.58 -5.65
CA PHE A 84 -2.27 27.22 -5.48
C PHE A 84 -2.07 26.34 -6.71
N PRO A 85 -2.39 26.79 -7.94
CA PRO A 85 -2.15 25.96 -9.14
C PRO A 85 -0.67 25.69 -9.37
N SER A 86 0.19 26.70 -9.23
CA SER A 86 1.64 26.52 -9.44
C SER A 86 2.28 25.65 -8.38
N ASN A 87 1.84 25.75 -7.12
CA ASN A 87 2.32 24.85 -6.05
C ASN A 87 1.88 23.40 -6.29
N PHE A 88 0.68 23.18 -6.79
CA PHE A 88 0.20 21.84 -7.15
C PHE A 88 1.00 21.25 -8.31
N LEU A 89 1.20 22.04 -9.40
CA LEU A 89 1.98 21.60 -10.56
C LEU A 89 3.48 21.43 -10.24
N GLY A 90 4.00 22.24 -9.32
CA GLY A 90 5.38 22.18 -8.84
C GLY A 90 5.64 21.07 -7.81
N PHE A 91 4.63 20.29 -7.44
CA PHE A 91 4.81 19.14 -6.54
C PHE A 91 5.66 18.06 -7.23
N ALA A 92 6.89 17.93 -6.78
CA ALA A 92 7.92 17.14 -7.47
C ALA A 92 7.49 15.68 -7.81
N PRO A 93 6.77 14.94 -6.95
CA PRO A 93 6.32 13.58 -7.27
C PRO A 93 5.13 13.52 -8.23
N LEU A 94 4.43 14.63 -8.51
CA LEU A 94 3.12 14.61 -9.20
C LEU A 94 3.17 13.89 -10.56
N GLY A 95 4.15 14.21 -11.39
CA GLY A 95 4.28 13.59 -12.72
C GLY A 95 4.51 12.08 -12.66
N ALA A 96 5.43 11.64 -11.78
CA ALA A 96 5.72 10.22 -11.60
C ALA A 96 4.52 9.46 -11.03
N VAL A 97 3.84 10.01 -10.02
CA VAL A 97 2.64 9.42 -9.41
C VAL A 97 1.52 9.26 -10.45
N LEU A 98 1.21 10.31 -11.21
CA LEU A 98 0.17 10.24 -12.25
C LEU A 98 0.50 9.22 -13.33
N THR A 99 1.75 9.12 -13.74
CA THR A 99 2.19 8.14 -14.76
C THR A 99 2.01 6.70 -14.25
N ILE A 100 2.41 6.42 -13.00
CA ILE A 100 2.22 5.10 -12.38
C ILE A 100 0.74 4.79 -12.23
N MET A 101 -0.08 5.75 -11.76
CA MET A 101 -1.53 5.55 -11.59
C MET A 101 -2.25 5.26 -12.91
N LEU A 102 -1.85 5.88 -14.00
CA LEU A 102 -2.41 5.58 -15.34
C LEU A 102 -2.11 4.14 -15.74
N GLY A 103 -0.87 3.68 -15.57
CA GLY A 103 -0.49 2.29 -15.89
C GLY A 103 -1.22 1.27 -15.02
N CYS A 104 -1.26 1.49 -13.72
CA CYS A 104 -1.96 0.62 -12.76
C CYS A 104 -3.47 0.60 -13.00
N GLY A 105 -4.09 1.75 -13.23
CA GLY A 105 -5.52 1.86 -13.52
C GLY A 105 -5.92 1.15 -14.82
N LEU A 106 -5.05 1.17 -15.84
CA LEU A 106 -5.27 0.40 -17.06
C LEU A 106 -5.19 -1.10 -16.81
N ALA A 107 -4.19 -1.56 -16.07
CA ALA A 107 -4.01 -2.97 -15.71
C ALA A 107 -5.19 -3.51 -14.88
N GLU A 108 -5.73 -2.69 -13.97
CA GLU A 108 -6.91 -3.01 -13.16
C GLU A 108 -8.17 -3.09 -14.01
N LYS A 109 -8.50 -2.01 -14.73
CA LYS A 109 -9.74 -1.93 -15.51
C LYS A 109 -9.79 -2.93 -16.67
N SER A 110 -8.64 -3.35 -17.19
CA SER A 110 -8.57 -4.41 -18.20
C SER A 110 -8.86 -5.82 -17.63
N GLY A 111 -8.93 -5.98 -16.32
CA GLY A 111 -9.06 -7.28 -15.64
C GLY A 111 -7.79 -8.14 -15.69
N TRP A 112 -6.67 -7.57 -16.16
CA TRP A 112 -5.41 -8.30 -16.31
C TRP A 112 -4.90 -8.84 -14.98
N LEU A 113 -4.92 -8.04 -13.91
CA LEU A 113 -4.49 -8.46 -12.56
C LEU A 113 -5.34 -9.64 -12.06
N THR A 114 -6.66 -9.56 -12.19
CA THR A 114 -7.59 -10.63 -11.79
C THR A 114 -7.33 -11.92 -12.56
N SER A 115 -7.14 -11.81 -13.87
CA SER A 115 -6.87 -12.97 -14.75
C SER A 115 -5.53 -13.64 -14.44
N MET A 116 -4.49 -12.85 -14.10
CA MET A 116 -3.18 -13.38 -13.69
C MET A 116 -3.27 -14.18 -12.38
N VAL A 117 -3.98 -13.66 -11.38
CA VAL A 117 -4.15 -14.37 -10.10
C VAL A 117 -4.98 -15.65 -10.28
N ARG A 118 -6.04 -15.60 -11.10
CA ARG A 118 -6.82 -16.81 -11.45
C ARG A 118 -5.97 -17.85 -12.16
N LEU A 119 -5.15 -17.44 -13.14
CA LEU A 119 -4.26 -18.34 -13.86
C LEU A 119 -3.25 -19.02 -12.93
N ALA A 120 -2.67 -18.26 -12.01
CA ALA A 120 -1.76 -18.79 -11.00
C ALA A 120 -2.47 -19.77 -10.05
N GLY A 121 -3.69 -19.42 -9.60
CA GLY A 121 -4.51 -20.25 -8.71
C GLY A 121 -5.00 -21.55 -9.35
N ALA A 122 -5.34 -21.55 -10.65
CA ALA A 122 -5.87 -22.71 -11.35
C ALA A 122 -4.91 -23.93 -11.38
N ARG A 123 -3.62 -23.71 -11.17
CA ARG A 123 -2.57 -24.74 -11.15
C ARG A 123 -2.02 -25.03 -9.77
N ALA A 124 -2.54 -24.36 -8.75
CA ALA A 124 -2.01 -24.41 -7.40
C ALA A 124 -2.56 -25.61 -6.64
N SER A 125 -1.70 -26.34 -5.93
CA SER A 125 -2.07 -27.31 -4.90
C SER A 125 -2.23 -26.59 -3.55
N GLY A 126 -2.89 -27.23 -2.57
CA GLY A 126 -3.29 -26.61 -1.31
C GLY A 126 -2.32 -25.59 -0.65
N ARG A 127 -1.03 -25.94 -0.49
CA ARG A 127 -0.02 -25.02 0.08
C ARG A 127 0.47 -23.95 -0.89
N THR A 128 0.51 -24.25 -2.17
CA THR A 128 0.97 -23.32 -3.22
C THR A 128 0.03 -22.13 -3.35
N VAL A 129 -1.27 -22.32 -3.03
CA VAL A 129 -2.26 -21.22 -3.02
C VAL A 129 -1.86 -20.12 -2.04
N THR A 130 -1.35 -20.44 -0.84
CA THR A 130 -0.88 -19.44 0.12
C THR A 130 0.28 -18.63 -0.45
N VAL A 131 1.26 -19.30 -1.06
CA VAL A 131 2.41 -18.62 -1.69
C VAL A 131 1.94 -17.65 -2.76
N ILE A 132 1.02 -18.10 -3.63
CA ILE A 132 0.47 -17.29 -4.71
C ILE A 132 -0.28 -16.09 -4.16
N VAL A 133 -1.16 -16.28 -3.18
CA VAL A 133 -1.95 -15.19 -2.59
C VAL A 133 -1.07 -14.17 -1.88
N VAL A 134 -0.10 -14.63 -1.08
CA VAL A 134 0.82 -13.73 -0.36
C VAL A 134 1.71 -12.98 -1.35
N PHE A 135 2.27 -13.64 -2.35
CA PHE A 135 3.07 -12.99 -3.39
C PHE A 135 2.24 -11.99 -4.21
N ALA A 136 1.06 -12.43 -4.66
CA ALA A 136 0.14 -11.56 -5.39
C ALA A 136 -0.28 -10.34 -4.55
N GLY A 137 -0.48 -10.50 -3.24
CA GLY A 137 -0.79 -9.41 -2.33
C GLY A 137 0.33 -8.39 -2.23
N ILE A 138 1.56 -8.84 -2.02
CA ILE A 138 2.74 -7.96 -2.00
C ILE A 138 2.82 -7.18 -3.32
N MET A 139 2.66 -7.85 -4.45
CA MET A 139 2.71 -7.21 -5.77
C MET A 139 1.50 -6.33 -6.06
N ALA A 140 0.32 -6.66 -5.55
CA ALA A 140 -0.93 -5.91 -5.77
C ALA A 140 -0.91 -4.51 -5.13
N ASN A 141 -0.03 -4.25 -4.17
CA ASN A 141 0.18 -2.92 -3.62
C ASN A 141 0.58 -1.90 -4.70
N GLN A 142 1.18 -2.33 -5.82
CA GLN A 142 1.45 -1.47 -6.98
C GLN A 142 0.18 -0.88 -7.61
N ALA A 143 -0.93 -1.61 -7.51
CA ALA A 143 -2.24 -1.16 -8.02
C ALA A 143 -2.94 -0.19 -7.04
N GLY A 144 -2.28 0.24 -5.96
CA GLY A 144 -2.86 1.12 -4.95
C GLY A 144 -4.09 0.50 -4.30
N ASP A 145 -5.20 1.25 -4.24
CA ASP A 145 -6.43 0.82 -3.56
C ASP A 145 -7.11 -0.40 -4.22
N ALA A 146 -6.87 -0.63 -5.50
CA ALA A 146 -7.43 -1.79 -6.22
C ALA A 146 -6.97 -3.12 -5.62
N GLY A 147 -5.72 -3.22 -5.18
CA GLY A 147 -5.20 -4.41 -4.51
C GLY A 147 -6.00 -4.80 -3.27
N TRP A 148 -6.46 -3.81 -2.51
CA TRP A 148 -7.26 -4.01 -1.30
C TRP A 148 -8.68 -4.48 -1.56
N ILE A 149 -9.25 -4.10 -2.71
CA ILE A 149 -10.64 -4.41 -3.07
C ILE A 149 -10.72 -5.74 -3.82
N VAL A 150 -9.82 -5.97 -4.77
CA VAL A 150 -9.90 -7.09 -5.70
C VAL A 150 -9.31 -8.39 -5.13
N LEU A 151 -8.17 -8.29 -4.46
CA LEU A 151 -7.45 -9.50 -4.04
C LEU A 151 -8.13 -10.28 -2.91
N PRO A 152 -8.69 -9.69 -1.84
CA PRO A 152 -9.26 -10.47 -0.75
C PRO A 152 -10.41 -11.38 -1.16
N PRO A 153 -11.46 -10.94 -1.91
CA PRO A 153 -12.49 -11.85 -2.38
C PRO A 153 -11.95 -12.93 -3.33
N LEU A 154 -10.96 -12.59 -4.17
CA LEU A 154 -10.33 -13.56 -5.05
C LEU A 154 -9.52 -14.61 -4.28
N ALA A 155 -8.81 -14.21 -3.25
CA ALA A 155 -8.09 -15.11 -2.35
C ALA A 155 -9.04 -16.03 -1.59
N ALA A 156 -10.21 -15.53 -1.15
CA ALA A 156 -11.26 -16.35 -0.55
C ALA A 156 -11.69 -17.48 -1.50
N LEU A 157 -11.98 -17.13 -2.76
CA LEU A 157 -12.37 -18.10 -3.78
C LEU A 157 -11.27 -19.13 -4.06
N LEU A 158 -10.00 -18.69 -4.13
CA LEU A 158 -8.87 -19.57 -4.34
C LEU A 158 -8.67 -20.56 -3.18
N PHE A 159 -8.77 -20.12 -1.93
CA PHE A 159 -8.69 -20.98 -0.77
C PHE A 159 -9.85 -21.98 -0.74
N LEU A 160 -11.06 -21.51 -1.04
CA LEU A 160 -12.25 -22.36 -1.10
C LEU A 160 -12.16 -23.41 -2.20
N SER A 161 -11.59 -23.07 -3.37
CA SER A 161 -11.42 -24.00 -4.49
C SER A 161 -10.51 -25.19 -4.18
N VAL A 162 -9.60 -25.04 -3.24
CA VAL A 162 -8.69 -26.11 -2.76
C VAL A 162 -9.17 -26.73 -1.43
N GLY A 163 -10.41 -26.44 -1.00
CA GLY A 163 -11.01 -27.00 0.21
C GLY A 163 -10.51 -26.38 1.52
N ARG A 164 -9.84 -25.22 1.45
CA ARG A 164 -9.34 -24.50 2.62
C ARG A 164 -10.32 -23.40 3.05
N ASN A 165 -10.18 -22.94 4.29
CA ASN A 165 -11.06 -21.93 4.84
C ASN A 165 -10.87 -20.57 4.10
N PRO A 166 -11.92 -20.01 3.48
CA PRO A 166 -11.83 -18.77 2.70
C PRO A 166 -11.45 -17.54 3.53
N LEU A 167 -11.75 -17.52 4.84
CA LEU A 167 -11.34 -16.44 5.74
C LEU A 167 -9.81 -16.37 5.87
N VAL A 168 -9.12 -17.52 5.83
CA VAL A 168 -7.63 -17.54 5.81
C VAL A 168 -7.11 -16.82 4.59
N GLY A 169 -7.74 -17.06 3.42
CA GLY A 169 -7.40 -16.37 2.16
C GLY A 169 -7.59 -14.86 2.26
N ILE A 170 -8.71 -14.40 2.84
CA ILE A 170 -8.98 -12.98 3.04
C ILE A 170 -7.92 -12.34 3.93
N PHE A 171 -7.61 -12.95 5.07
CA PHE A 171 -6.59 -12.41 5.99
C PHE A 171 -5.20 -12.40 5.37
N ALA A 172 -4.82 -13.47 4.66
CA ALA A 172 -3.56 -13.54 3.94
C ALA A 172 -3.45 -12.42 2.88
N ALA A 173 -4.52 -12.17 2.13
CA ALA A 173 -4.57 -11.12 1.13
C ALA A 173 -4.41 -9.72 1.76
N TYR A 174 -5.21 -9.40 2.76
CA TYR A 174 -5.10 -8.10 3.45
C TYR A 174 -3.73 -7.88 4.06
N ALA A 175 -3.19 -8.87 4.78
CA ALA A 175 -1.86 -8.77 5.37
C ALA A 175 -0.78 -8.57 4.32
N SER A 176 -0.84 -9.30 3.21
CA SER A 176 0.19 -9.23 2.17
C SER A 176 0.11 -7.94 1.35
N VAL A 177 -1.07 -7.41 1.05
CA VAL A 177 -1.20 -6.08 0.42
C VAL A 177 -0.63 -5.00 1.32
N SER A 178 -0.88 -5.06 2.66
CA SER A 178 -0.27 -4.14 3.62
C SER A 178 1.26 -4.20 3.60
N THR A 179 1.83 -5.40 3.61
CA THR A 179 3.28 -5.59 3.62
C THR A 179 3.93 -5.14 2.31
N GLY A 180 3.17 -5.14 1.20
CA GLY A 180 3.61 -4.65 -0.10
C GLY A 180 4.02 -3.18 -0.13
N MET A 181 3.66 -2.38 0.87
CA MET A 181 4.15 -1.00 1.03
C MET A 181 5.65 -0.94 1.37
N ALA A 182 6.17 -1.95 2.06
CA ALA A 182 7.57 -2.03 2.50
C ALA A 182 8.39 -3.08 1.72
N ALA A 183 7.78 -3.78 0.77
CA ALA A 183 8.41 -4.87 0.03
C ALA A 183 7.74 -5.01 -1.34
N ASN A 184 8.52 -4.88 -2.40
CA ASN A 184 8.02 -5.09 -3.75
C ASN A 184 9.18 -5.42 -4.70
N LEU A 185 8.89 -6.08 -5.82
CA LEU A 185 9.86 -6.30 -6.89
C LEU A 185 9.88 -5.16 -7.91
N LEU A 186 8.94 -4.22 -7.80
CA LEU A 186 8.86 -3.02 -8.62
C LEU A 186 8.93 -1.80 -7.71
N ILE A 187 9.40 -0.69 -8.23
CA ILE A 187 9.39 0.59 -7.51
C ILE A 187 7.94 1.03 -7.37
N SER A 188 7.48 1.22 -6.13
CA SER A 188 6.11 1.61 -5.83
C SER A 188 5.93 3.12 -5.85
N MET A 189 4.66 3.55 -5.87
CA MET A 189 4.31 4.97 -5.69
C MET A 189 4.85 5.51 -4.36
N SER A 190 4.83 4.72 -3.30
CA SER A 190 5.37 5.07 -1.98
C SER A 190 6.87 5.34 -2.03
N ASP A 191 7.63 4.55 -2.81
CA ASP A 191 9.07 4.74 -2.98
C ASP A 191 9.39 6.01 -3.76
N VAL A 192 8.59 6.31 -4.79
CA VAL A 192 8.74 7.55 -5.58
C VAL A 192 8.50 8.78 -4.68
N LEU A 193 7.44 8.75 -3.87
CA LEU A 193 7.14 9.83 -2.92
C LEU A 193 8.27 9.97 -1.88
N ALA A 194 8.61 8.89 -1.18
CA ALA A 194 9.64 8.91 -0.15
C ALA A 194 11.01 9.32 -0.71
N GLY A 195 11.40 8.77 -1.86
CA GLY A 195 12.66 9.09 -2.54
C GLY A 195 12.74 10.55 -2.94
N THR A 196 11.67 11.10 -3.53
CA THR A 196 11.63 12.51 -3.95
C THR A 196 11.76 13.46 -2.75
N PHE A 197 11.03 13.20 -1.65
CA PHE A 197 11.15 14.01 -0.45
C PHE A 197 12.52 13.86 0.21
N THR A 198 13.09 12.67 0.26
CA THR A 198 14.42 12.42 0.81
C THR A 198 15.50 13.18 0.01
N ILE A 199 15.44 13.12 -1.32
CA ILE A 199 16.37 13.85 -2.18
C ILE A 199 16.25 15.36 -1.97
N SER A 200 15.02 15.90 -1.97
CA SER A 200 14.78 17.32 -1.77
C SER A 200 15.25 17.79 -0.38
N ALA A 201 15.04 16.99 0.66
CA ALA A 201 15.52 17.29 2.02
C ALA A 201 17.06 17.25 2.09
N ALA A 202 17.70 16.27 1.46
CA ALA A 202 19.17 16.18 1.42
C ALA A 202 19.77 17.36 0.65
N GLN A 203 19.18 17.76 -0.47
CA GLN A 203 19.63 18.92 -1.27
C GLN A 203 19.47 20.25 -0.55
N SER A 204 18.56 20.35 0.42
CA SER A 204 18.44 21.55 1.26
C SER A 204 19.66 21.75 2.19
N ILE A 205 20.37 20.66 2.51
CA ILE A 205 21.57 20.67 3.37
C ILE A 205 22.84 20.67 2.51
N ASP A 206 22.87 19.82 1.50
CA ASP A 206 23.97 19.71 0.52
C ASP A 206 23.41 19.84 -0.90
N PRO A 207 23.51 21.03 -1.52
CA PRO A 207 23.02 21.28 -2.88
C PRO A 207 23.65 20.38 -3.94
N GLY A 208 24.84 19.78 -3.68
CA GLY A 208 25.50 18.83 -4.55
C GLY A 208 25.01 17.39 -4.43
N PHE A 209 24.09 17.10 -3.51
CA PHE A 209 23.57 15.75 -3.33
C PHE A 209 22.80 15.26 -4.56
N SER A 210 23.25 14.14 -5.13
CA SER A 210 22.59 13.44 -6.24
C SER A 210 22.05 12.11 -5.74
N GLY A 211 20.73 12.01 -5.57
CA GLY A 211 20.04 10.79 -5.19
C GLY A 211 19.27 10.21 -6.37
N ASN A 212 18.94 8.90 -6.28
CA ASN A 212 18.09 8.22 -7.23
C ASN A 212 16.84 7.72 -6.50
N ILE A 213 15.69 7.81 -7.15
CA ILE A 213 14.39 7.29 -6.62
C ILE A 213 14.50 5.79 -6.29
N ALA A 214 15.35 5.06 -7.01
CA ALA A 214 15.58 3.63 -6.80
C ALA A 214 16.59 3.32 -5.67
N MET A 215 17.00 4.29 -4.84
CA MET A 215 18.03 4.08 -3.79
C MET A 215 17.68 2.97 -2.80
N ASN A 216 16.38 2.71 -2.58
CA ASN A 216 15.88 1.70 -1.66
C ASN A 216 15.58 0.35 -2.34
N TYR A 217 15.83 0.21 -3.64
CA TYR A 217 15.33 -0.92 -4.45
C TYR A 217 15.87 -2.28 -4.00
N TYR A 218 17.16 -2.37 -3.63
CA TYR A 218 17.73 -3.62 -3.14
C TYR A 218 17.09 -4.08 -1.82
N PHE A 219 16.78 -3.15 -0.94
CA PHE A 219 16.07 -3.45 0.30
C PHE A 219 14.66 -3.98 0.00
N LEU A 220 13.94 -3.39 -0.95
CA LEU A 220 12.60 -3.84 -1.36
C LEU A 220 12.62 -5.28 -1.88
N ILE A 221 13.60 -5.62 -2.74
CA ILE A 221 13.75 -7.00 -3.26
C ILE A 221 13.95 -8.00 -2.11
N VAL A 222 14.92 -7.74 -1.24
CA VAL A 222 15.24 -8.64 -0.13
C VAL A 222 14.04 -8.76 0.82
N SER A 223 13.40 -7.64 1.16
CA SER A 223 12.20 -7.61 2.01
C SER A 223 11.06 -8.42 1.41
N THR A 224 10.90 -8.42 0.08
CA THR A 224 9.86 -9.20 -0.61
C THR A 224 10.00 -10.69 -0.30
N PHE A 225 11.18 -11.25 -0.39
CA PHE A 225 11.41 -12.67 -0.10
C PHE A 225 11.23 -12.98 1.38
N ILE A 226 11.70 -12.11 2.27
CA ILE A 226 11.54 -12.29 3.72
C ILE A 226 10.05 -12.26 4.09
N LEU A 227 9.30 -11.26 3.60
CA LEU A 227 7.89 -11.10 3.91
C LEU A 227 7.01 -12.16 3.23
N LEU A 228 7.38 -12.62 2.04
CA LEU A 228 6.73 -13.76 1.41
C LEU A 228 6.86 -15.01 2.30
N PHE A 229 8.08 -15.33 2.74
CA PHE A 229 8.34 -16.51 3.57
C PHE A 229 7.62 -16.42 4.92
N THR A 230 7.73 -15.30 5.61
CA THR A 230 7.07 -15.09 6.91
C THR A 230 5.56 -15.05 6.78
N GLY A 231 5.01 -14.43 5.73
CA GLY A 231 3.58 -14.37 5.45
C GLY A 231 2.98 -15.76 5.20
N VAL A 232 3.66 -16.60 4.42
CA VAL A 232 3.25 -17.99 4.18
C VAL A 232 3.26 -18.81 5.48
N ILE A 233 4.34 -18.73 6.26
CA ILE A 233 4.43 -19.45 7.53
C ILE A 233 3.35 -18.99 8.51
N THR A 234 3.14 -17.69 8.64
CA THR A 234 2.13 -17.12 9.54
C THR A 234 0.73 -17.58 9.12
N THR A 235 0.43 -17.54 7.83
CA THR A 235 -0.87 -17.98 7.30
C THR A 235 -1.10 -19.46 7.56
N ASP A 236 -0.17 -20.34 7.15
CA ASP A 236 -0.37 -21.78 7.18
C ASP A 236 -0.21 -22.40 8.59
N LYS A 237 0.66 -21.81 9.45
CA LYS A 237 0.96 -22.40 10.76
C LYS A 237 0.30 -21.69 11.94
N ILE A 238 -0.12 -20.44 11.77
CA ILE A 238 -0.68 -19.66 12.88
C ILE A 238 -2.14 -19.33 12.63
N VAL A 239 -2.47 -18.76 11.47
CA VAL A 239 -3.82 -18.27 11.16
C VAL A 239 -4.77 -19.43 10.85
N GLU A 240 -4.40 -20.28 9.92
CA GLU A 240 -5.25 -21.40 9.48
C GLU A 240 -5.60 -22.38 10.59
N PRO A 241 -4.67 -22.85 11.45
CA PRO A 241 -5.00 -23.75 12.56
C PRO A 241 -5.94 -23.11 13.59
N ARG A 242 -5.92 -21.78 13.75
CA ARG A 242 -6.79 -21.05 14.67
C ARG A 242 -8.20 -20.89 14.15
N LEU A 243 -8.37 -20.73 12.83
CA LEU A 243 -9.68 -20.61 12.19
C LEU A 243 -10.35 -21.97 11.97
N GLY A 244 -9.55 -23.04 11.92
CA GLY A 244 -10.04 -24.41 11.70
C GLY A 244 -10.58 -24.64 10.29
N GLU A 245 -11.16 -25.84 10.10
CA GLU A 245 -11.72 -26.25 8.83
C GLU A 245 -12.99 -25.46 8.48
N TYR A 246 -13.16 -25.22 7.20
CA TYR A 246 -14.39 -24.57 6.69
C TYR A 246 -15.58 -25.51 6.81
N LYS A 247 -16.62 -25.08 7.55
CA LYS A 247 -17.84 -25.85 7.80
C LYS A 247 -19.04 -25.36 7.00
N GLY A 248 -18.83 -24.47 6.04
CA GLY A 248 -19.93 -23.94 5.22
C GLY A 248 -20.31 -24.87 4.06
N ASP A 249 -21.50 -24.68 3.55
CA ASP A 249 -22.09 -25.50 2.48
C ASP A 249 -21.61 -25.12 1.07
N VAL A 250 -20.92 -23.99 0.92
CA VAL A 250 -20.46 -23.52 -0.38
C VAL A 250 -19.20 -24.29 -0.78
N ARG A 251 -19.35 -25.20 -1.73
CA ARG A 251 -18.23 -25.85 -2.43
C ARG A 251 -18.22 -25.29 -3.84
N LEU A 252 -17.13 -24.63 -4.22
CA LEU A 252 -16.94 -24.26 -5.62
C LEU A 252 -16.50 -25.48 -6.39
N GLU A 253 -17.26 -25.87 -7.40
CA GLU A 253 -16.71 -26.73 -8.45
C GLU A 253 -15.52 -26.00 -9.08
N HIS A 254 -14.49 -26.76 -9.42
CA HIS A 254 -13.15 -26.27 -9.84
C HIS A 254 -13.20 -25.58 -11.20
N ASP A 255 -14.00 -24.52 -11.33
CA ASP A 255 -14.13 -23.76 -12.57
C ASP A 255 -13.18 -22.53 -12.55
N ALA A 256 -11.90 -22.82 -12.27
CA ALA A 256 -10.81 -21.86 -12.42
C ALA A 256 -10.38 -21.70 -13.90
N ASN A 257 -11.21 -22.20 -14.84
CA ASN A 257 -10.94 -22.11 -16.27
C ASN A 257 -11.13 -20.67 -16.75
N LEU A 258 -10.02 -20.02 -17.06
CA LEU A 258 -10.02 -18.76 -17.78
C LEU A 258 -10.75 -18.92 -19.11
N ALA A 259 -11.58 -17.94 -19.47
CA ALA A 259 -12.18 -17.88 -20.80
C ALA A 259 -11.08 -17.85 -21.88
N PRO A 260 -11.35 -18.38 -23.09
CA PRO A 260 -10.37 -18.36 -24.18
C PRO A 260 -9.85 -16.95 -24.48
N GLU A 261 -10.71 -15.94 -24.35
CA GLU A 261 -10.39 -14.52 -24.54
C GLU A 261 -9.41 -14.03 -23.46
N GLU A 262 -9.61 -14.39 -22.19
CA GLU A 262 -8.71 -14.04 -21.08
C GLU A 262 -7.32 -14.66 -21.28
N LYS A 263 -7.24 -15.94 -21.68
CA LYS A 263 -5.96 -16.60 -22.01
C LYS A 263 -5.23 -15.91 -23.16
N LYS A 264 -5.97 -15.52 -24.19
CA LYS A 264 -5.42 -14.77 -25.33
C LYS A 264 -4.95 -13.39 -24.91
N GLY A 265 -5.73 -12.69 -24.07
CA GLY A 265 -5.37 -11.38 -23.52
C GLY A 265 -4.08 -11.44 -22.69
N ILE A 266 -3.93 -12.40 -21.78
CA ILE A 266 -2.71 -12.59 -20.97
C ILE A 266 -1.50 -12.87 -21.88
N LYS A 267 -1.65 -13.72 -22.91
CA LYS A 267 -0.57 -14.02 -23.85
C LYS A 267 -0.09 -12.76 -24.58
N TRP A 268 -1.02 -11.96 -25.11
CA TRP A 268 -0.66 -10.74 -25.82
C TRP A 268 -0.09 -9.66 -24.90
N ALA A 269 -0.62 -9.53 -23.67
CA ALA A 269 -0.05 -8.64 -22.67
C ALA A 269 1.41 -9.04 -22.34
N GLY A 270 1.69 -10.32 -22.19
CA GLY A 270 3.06 -10.83 -22.01
C GLY A 270 3.98 -10.52 -23.19
N VAL A 271 3.50 -10.71 -24.42
CA VAL A 271 4.27 -10.37 -25.63
C VAL A 271 4.57 -8.88 -25.70
N CYS A 272 3.57 -8.02 -25.47
CA CYS A 272 3.76 -6.57 -25.45
C CYS A 272 4.74 -6.15 -24.34
N PHE A 273 4.64 -6.73 -23.16
CA PHE A 273 5.56 -6.44 -22.05
C PHE A 273 7.01 -6.78 -22.42
N ILE A 274 7.25 -7.97 -22.97
CA ILE A 274 8.58 -8.40 -23.43
C ILE A 274 9.09 -7.47 -24.54
N ALA A 275 8.24 -7.12 -25.50
CA ALA A 275 8.60 -6.23 -26.60
C ALA A 275 9.00 -4.81 -26.08
N ILE A 276 8.26 -4.26 -25.11
CA ILE A 276 8.60 -2.98 -24.47
C ILE A 276 9.91 -3.08 -23.71
N CYS A 277 10.11 -4.14 -22.92
CA CYS A 277 11.36 -4.34 -22.19
C CYS A 277 12.56 -4.43 -23.15
N LEU A 278 12.43 -5.17 -24.25
CA LEU A 278 13.49 -5.26 -25.27
C LEU A 278 13.75 -3.92 -25.95
N ALA A 279 12.70 -3.14 -26.24
CA ALA A 279 12.84 -1.80 -26.81
C ALA A 279 13.58 -0.86 -25.84
N ILE A 280 13.22 -0.88 -24.54
CA ILE A 280 13.92 -0.07 -23.52
C ILE A 280 15.39 -0.48 -23.42
N VAL A 281 15.68 -1.78 -23.35
CA VAL A 281 17.05 -2.30 -23.31
C VAL A 281 17.83 -1.88 -24.57
N ALA A 282 17.23 -1.98 -25.75
CA ALA A 282 17.87 -1.56 -26.99
C ALA A 282 18.16 -0.04 -27.02
N LEU A 283 17.25 0.78 -26.47
CA LEU A 283 17.46 2.23 -26.35
C LEU A 283 18.52 2.60 -25.30
N CYS A 284 18.68 1.79 -24.24
CA CYS A 284 19.70 2.02 -23.22
C CYS A 284 21.09 1.53 -23.61
N ILE A 285 21.18 0.55 -24.51
CA ILE A 285 22.46 -0.06 -24.97
C ILE A 285 22.87 0.49 -26.34
N GLY A 286 21.96 1.14 -27.06
CA GLY A 286 22.25 1.77 -28.35
C GLY A 286 23.24 2.93 -28.23
N PRO A 287 24.02 3.20 -29.27
CA PRO A 287 25.08 4.20 -29.25
C PRO A 287 24.61 5.62 -29.01
#